data_2e2423db2e56cb2d22c1b8f8ea9b443a
#
_entry.id   2e2423db2e56cb2d22c1b8f8ea9b443a
#
_cell.length_a   1.000
_cell.length_b   1.000
_cell.length_c   1.000
_cell.angle_alpha   90.00
_cell.angle_beta   90.00
_cell.angle_gamma   90.00
#
_symmetry.space_group_name_H-M   'P 1'
#
loop_
_entity.id
_entity.type
_entity.pdbx_description
1 polymer ?
#
loop_
_entity_poly.entity_id
_entity_poly.type
_entity_poly.pdbx_seq_one_letter_code
_entity_poly.pdbx_strand_id
1 'polypeptide(L)'
;VSTGVARLFVGNITKSSPTQPPDIGLNMTAQTGAFKKGEVVARSAEAKDKLSAIAGRVAGDMEASLVFEAQDKLIANYSFSGATLRQVNALAEAGGVDAYLDDETLVVKDRGKPLRNRVKIIDNTTGMIGIPEATERGVSVRILYDLQTDLGGRIDLTSELNPALDGSYTIYKIDFDLASRDTPWYLDIEASRNE
;
A
#
# COMPACT_ATOMS: atom_id res chain seq x y z
N VAL A 1 -14.74 -17.38 -14.56
CA VAL A 1 -14.05 -16.11 -14.87
C VAL A 1 -15.00 -15.00 -14.47
N SER A 2 -14.68 -14.27 -13.39
CA SER A 2 -15.45 -13.10 -12.99
C SER A 2 -15.16 -11.97 -14.01
N THR A 3 -16.17 -11.58 -14.77
CA THR A 3 -16.11 -10.45 -15.71
C THR A 3 -16.38 -9.10 -15.02
N GLY A 4 -15.95 -8.96 -13.76
CA GLY A 4 -16.13 -7.72 -13.00
C GLY A 4 -15.09 -6.68 -13.37
N VAL A 5 -15.52 -5.43 -13.49
CA VAL A 5 -14.62 -4.26 -13.53
C VAL A 5 -14.16 -4.01 -12.09
N ALA A 6 -12.84 -3.99 -11.86
CA ALA A 6 -12.27 -3.62 -10.58
C ALA A 6 -11.60 -2.25 -10.67
N ARG A 7 -11.76 -1.45 -9.62
CA ARG A 7 -11.04 -0.19 -9.46
C ARG A 7 -9.59 -0.51 -9.10
N LEU A 8 -8.65 0.08 -9.84
CA LEU A 8 -7.23 -0.15 -9.64
C LEU A 8 -6.57 0.97 -8.83
N PHE A 9 -7.03 2.21 -9.01
CA PHE A 9 -6.41 3.38 -8.41
C PHE A 9 -7.43 4.52 -8.29
N VAL A 10 -7.31 5.27 -7.19
CA VAL A 10 -8.02 6.55 -6.96
C VAL A 10 -7.02 7.62 -6.56
N GLY A 11 -7.02 8.72 -7.28
CA GLY A 11 -6.14 9.84 -6.98
C GLY A 11 -6.45 11.10 -7.78
N ASN A 12 -5.79 12.18 -7.41
CA ASN A 12 -5.92 13.47 -8.08
C ASN A 12 -4.76 13.68 -9.04
N ILE A 13 -5.03 14.19 -10.23
CA ILE A 13 -4.01 14.57 -11.20
C ILE A 13 -3.18 15.72 -10.62
N THR A 14 -1.89 15.46 -10.42
CA THR A 14 -0.94 16.43 -9.86
C THR A 14 -0.06 17.07 -10.93
N LYS A 15 0.09 16.41 -12.08
CA LYS A 15 0.86 16.89 -13.21
C LYS A 15 0.28 16.36 -14.52
N SER A 16 0.30 17.18 -15.54
CA SER A 16 -0.07 16.82 -16.91
C SER A 16 0.89 17.51 -17.87
N SER A 17 1.44 16.76 -18.83
CA SER A 17 2.37 17.29 -19.83
C SER A 17 2.22 16.57 -21.16
N PRO A 18 2.05 17.30 -22.28
CA PRO A 18 2.03 16.71 -23.61
C PRO A 18 3.45 16.25 -24.00
N THR A 19 3.53 15.17 -24.79
CA THR A 19 4.76 14.77 -25.48
C THR A 19 4.90 15.55 -26.79
N GLN A 20 6.15 15.79 -27.20
CA GLN A 20 6.43 16.50 -28.44
C GLN A 20 6.29 15.57 -29.67
N PRO A 21 6.00 16.11 -30.87
CA PRO A 21 5.99 15.34 -32.09
C PRO A 21 7.31 14.55 -32.30
N PRO A 22 7.30 13.39 -32.99
CA PRO A 22 6.22 12.89 -33.87
C PRO A 22 5.07 12.17 -33.13
N ASP A 23 5.30 11.65 -31.95
CA ASP A 23 4.29 10.88 -31.19
C ASP A 23 3.59 11.78 -30.19
N ILE A 24 2.41 12.27 -30.58
CA ILE A 24 1.61 13.11 -29.69
C ILE A 24 0.93 12.25 -28.63
N GLY A 25 1.28 12.48 -27.40
CA GLY A 25 0.71 11.80 -26.23
C GLY A 25 0.47 12.76 -25.07
N LEU A 26 -0.10 12.24 -24.00
CA LEU A 26 -0.32 12.98 -22.77
C LEU A 26 0.20 12.15 -21.59
N ASN A 27 1.20 12.67 -20.90
CA ASN A 27 1.69 12.10 -19.64
C ASN A 27 0.94 12.75 -18.47
N MET A 28 0.30 11.93 -17.65
CA MET A 28 -0.39 12.37 -16.45
C MET A 28 0.19 11.68 -15.22
N THR A 29 0.41 12.42 -14.16
CA THR A 29 0.74 11.88 -12.84
C THR A 29 -0.41 12.17 -11.90
N ALA A 30 -0.90 11.14 -11.22
CA ALA A 30 -1.91 11.26 -10.19
C ALA A 30 -1.37 10.70 -8.86
N GLN A 31 -1.86 11.22 -7.74
CA GLN A 31 -1.47 10.79 -6.40
C GLN A 31 -2.69 10.69 -5.51
N THR A 32 -2.76 9.63 -4.70
CA THR A 32 -3.76 9.47 -3.65
C THR A 32 -3.59 10.55 -2.59
N GLY A 33 -4.70 11.12 -2.12
CA GLY A 33 -4.72 12.15 -1.07
C GLY A 33 -4.06 13.48 -1.44
N ALA A 34 -3.74 13.73 -2.71
CA ALA A 34 -3.07 14.97 -3.14
C ALA A 34 -3.88 16.24 -2.80
N PHE A 35 -5.20 16.16 -2.79
CA PHE A 35 -6.09 17.27 -2.42
C PHE A 35 -5.99 17.65 -0.93
N LYS A 36 -5.51 16.76 -0.06
CA LYS A 36 -5.31 17.00 1.38
C LYS A 36 -3.95 17.64 1.73
N LYS A 37 -3.08 17.88 0.75
CA LYS A 37 -1.71 18.41 1.00
C LYS A 37 -1.67 19.79 1.62
N GLY A 38 -2.68 20.62 1.43
CA GLY A 38 -2.76 21.98 1.98
C GLY A 38 -3.58 22.09 3.27
N GLU A 39 -4.30 21.05 3.64
CA GLU A 39 -5.15 21.07 4.83
C GLU A 39 -4.31 20.87 6.09
N VAL A 40 -4.62 21.69 7.11
CA VAL A 40 -3.99 21.63 8.43
C VAL A 40 -5.06 21.27 9.46
N VAL A 41 -4.76 20.30 10.28
CA VAL A 41 -5.61 19.87 11.37
C VAL A 41 -4.88 20.00 12.71
N ALA A 42 -5.64 20.30 13.76
CA ALA A 42 -5.17 20.24 15.14
C ALA A 42 -6.08 19.28 15.89
N ARG A 43 -5.52 18.24 16.46
CA ARG A 43 -6.22 17.20 17.17
C ARG A 43 -5.52 16.89 18.49
N SER A 44 -6.29 16.73 19.54
CA SER A 44 -5.85 16.16 20.81
C SER A 44 -6.81 15.06 21.22
N ALA A 45 -6.29 13.97 21.71
CA ALA A 45 -7.09 12.93 22.35
C ALA A 45 -7.23 13.24 23.84
N GLU A 46 -8.14 12.56 24.48
CA GLU A 46 -8.22 12.54 25.94
C GLU A 46 -6.91 11.98 26.54
N ALA A 47 -6.73 12.16 27.86
CA ALA A 47 -5.50 11.74 28.55
C ALA A 47 -5.09 10.28 28.28
N LYS A 48 -6.08 9.41 28.00
CA LYS A 48 -5.88 8.04 27.47
C LYS A 48 -7.00 7.73 26.49
N ASP A 49 -6.65 7.35 25.28
CA ASP A 49 -7.61 6.96 24.26
C ASP A 49 -7.13 5.72 23.50
N LYS A 50 -8.07 4.95 22.96
CA LYS A 50 -7.75 3.75 22.18
C LYS A 50 -7.13 4.12 20.84
N LEU A 51 -6.12 3.35 20.42
CA LEU A 51 -5.48 3.51 19.11
C LEU A 51 -6.50 3.46 17.97
N SER A 52 -7.48 2.54 18.05
CA SER A 52 -8.56 2.43 17.07
C SER A 52 -9.43 3.68 16.98
N ALA A 53 -9.71 4.33 18.11
CA ALA A 53 -10.49 5.57 18.15
C ALA A 53 -9.71 6.75 17.57
N ILE A 54 -8.40 6.82 17.83
CA ILE A 54 -7.52 7.82 17.22
C ILE A 54 -7.44 7.59 15.71
N ALA A 55 -7.25 6.34 15.27
CA ALA A 55 -7.21 5.99 13.84
C ALA A 55 -8.52 6.33 13.12
N GLY A 56 -9.68 6.11 13.77
CA GLY A 56 -10.98 6.50 13.21
C GLY A 56 -11.12 8.01 13.00
N ARG A 57 -10.59 8.83 13.92
CA ARG A 57 -10.58 10.30 13.74
C ARG A 57 -9.64 10.73 12.60
N VAL A 58 -8.47 10.10 12.51
CA VAL A 58 -7.51 10.37 11.41
C VAL A 58 -8.13 10.00 10.06
N ALA A 59 -8.79 8.84 9.97
CA ALA A 59 -9.51 8.44 8.76
C ALA A 59 -10.63 9.45 8.41
N GLY A 60 -11.39 9.91 9.40
CA GLY A 60 -12.43 10.94 9.23
C GLY A 60 -11.87 12.26 8.70
N ASP A 61 -10.73 12.74 9.22
CA ASP A 61 -10.06 13.94 8.72
C ASP A 61 -9.60 13.81 7.28
N MET A 62 -9.38 12.58 6.82
CA MET A 62 -8.98 12.26 5.44
C MET A 62 -10.15 11.91 4.53
N GLU A 63 -11.37 11.86 5.07
CA GLU A 63 -12.55 11.35 4.34
C GLU A 63 -12.33 9.93 3.80
N ALA A 64 -11.51 9.15 4.51
CA ALA A 64 -11.13 7.80 4.16
C ALA A 64 -11.89 6.78 5.00
N SER A 65 -12.09 5.58 4.46
CA SER A 65 -12.50 4.43 5.25
C SER A 65 -11.34 3.93 6.11
N LEU A 66 -11.62 3.15 7.16
CA LEU A 66 -10.60 2.61 8.05
C LEU A 66 -10.56 1.08 7.99
N VAL A 67 -9.39 0.53 7.73
CA VAL A 67 -9.05 -0.88 8.00
C VAL A 67 -8.10 -0.91 9.18
N PHE A 68 -8.56 -1.47 10.31
CA PHE A 68 -7.80 -1.53 11.55
C PHE A 68 -7.53 -2.99 11.94
N GLU A 69 -6.30 -3.44 11.78
CA GLU A 69 -5.84 -4.80 12.08
C GLU A 69 -4.67 -4.84 13.08
N ALA A 70 -4.40 -3.71 13.74
CA ALA A 70 -3.41 -3.64 14.80
C ALA A 70 -3.99 -4.07 16.15
N GLN A 71 -3.10 -4.43 17.09
CA GLN A 71 -3.48 -4.60 18.49
C GLN A 71 -3.99 -3.27 19.04
N ASP A 72 -5.25 -3.23 19.50
CA ASP A 72 -5.83 -2.02 20.09
C ASP A 72 -5.27 -1.77 21.48
N LYS A 73 -4.59 -0.66 21.65
CA LYS A 73 -3.94 -0.27 22.91
C LYS A 73 -4.27 1.16 23.28
N LEU A 74 -4.12 1.49 24.57
CA LEU A 74 -4.31 2.84 25.05
C LEU A 74 -3.09 3.71 24.73
N ILE A 75 -3.32 4.83 24.08
CA ILE A 75 -2.32 5.86 23.80
C ILE A 75 -2.58 7.03 24.74
N ALA A 76 -1.53 7.44 25.47
CA ALA A 76 -1.61 8.57 26.37
C ALA A 76 -1.22 9.87 25.67
N ASN A 77 -1.94 10.95 25.96
CA ASN A 77 -1.60 12.32 25.54
C ASN A 77 -1.32 12.50 24.04
N TYR A 78 -2.05 11.77 23.18
CA TYR A 78 -1.92 11.96 21.74
C TYR A 78 -2.32 13.38 21.35
N SER A 79 -1.42 14.10 20.71
CA SER A 79 -1.72 15.39 20.13
C SER A 79 -1.02 15.53 18.79
N PHE A 80 -1.69 16.15 17.84
CA PHE A 80 -1.16 16.41 16.52
C PHE A 80 -1.61 17.79 16.04
N SER A 81 -0.68 18.55 15.47
CA SER A 81 -0.96 19.78 14.74
C SER A 81 -0.06 19.83 13.50
N GLY A 82 -0.66 19.91 12.32
CA GLY A 82 0.09 19.93 11.08
C GLY A 82 -0.74 19.49 9.87
N ALA A 83 -0.06 19.24 8.76
CA ALA A 83 -0.73 18.80 7.53
C ALA A 83 -1.41 17.44 7.72
N THR A 84 -2.63 17.30 7.20
CA THR A 84 -3.48 16.11 7.34
C THR A 84 -2.76 14.81 6.96
N LEU A 85 -2.00 14.79 5.87
CA LEU A 85 -1.23 13.60 5.47
C LEU A 85 -0.13 13.23 6.47
N ARG A 86 0.45 14.18 7.20
CA ARG A 86 1.46 13.89 8.23
C ARG A 86 0.86 13.25 9.48
N GLN A 87 -0.45 13.37 9.66
CA GLN A 87 -1.17 12.75 10.77
C GLN A 87 -1.08 11.23 10.73
N VAL A 88 -1.01 10.62 9.54
CA VAL A 88 -0.82 9.17 9.38
C VAL A 88 0.52 8.72 9.96
N ASN A 89 1.59 9.46 9.69
CA ASN A 89 2.91 9.16 10.23
C ASN A 89 2.94 9.32 11.77
N ALA A 90 2.31 10.40 12.27
CA ALA A 90 2.21 10.64 13.72
C ALA A 90 1.39 9.53 14.43
N LEU A 91 0.32 9.03 13.78
CA LEU A 91 -0.44 7.88 14.25
C LEU A 91 0.42 6.62 14.30
N ALA A 92 1.18 6.35 13.24
CA ALA A 92 2.08 5.20 13.16
C ALA A 92 3.15 5.21 14.26
N GLU A 93 3.76 6.37 14.50
CA GLU A 93 4.75 6.56 15.55
C GLU A 93 4.16 6.39 16.95
N ALA A 94 3.06 7.11 17.26
CA ALA A 94 2.41 7.04 18.56
C ALA A 94 1.86 5.64 18.86
N GLY A 95 1.33 4.98 17.83
CA GLY A 95 0.82 3.61 17.90
C GLY A 95 1.89 2.54 17.86
N GLY A 96 3.11 2.82 17.37
CA GLY A 96 4.11 1.79 17.08
C GLY A 96 3.59 0.75 16.08
N VAL A 97 2.83 1.20 15.09
CA VAL A 97 2.14 0.41 14.06
C VAL A 97 2.60 0.83 12.67
N ASP A 98 2.23 0.07 11.65
CA ASP A 98 2.28 0.53 10.27
C ASP A 98 0.94 1.20 9.94
N ALA A 99 0.99 2.41 9.42
CA ALA A 99 -0.18 3.13 8.93
C ALA A 99 0.12 3.78 7.58
N TYR A 100 -0.78 3.61 6.63
CA TYR A 100 -0.66 4.17 5.28
C TYR A 100 -2.03 4.38 4.65
N LEU A 101 -2.07 5.24 3.64
CA LEU A 101 -3.27 5.49 2.85
C LEU A 101 -3.17 4.67 1.55
N ASP A 102 -4.14 3.79 1.35
CA ASP A 102 -4.31 3.00 0.15
C ASP A 102 -5.64 3.43 -0.51
N ASP A 103 -5.55 4.10 -1.66
CA ASP A 103 -6.67 4.79 -2.29
C ASP A 103 -7.45 5.69 -1.30
N GLU A 104 -8.71 5.35 -1.02
CA GLU A 104 -9.60 6.05 -0.08
C GLU A 104 -9.69 5.32 1.28
N THR A 105 -8.67 4.52 1.61
CA THR A 105 -8.67 3.70 2.83
C THR A 105 -7.42 3.96 3.67
N LEU A 106 -7.60 4.34 4.92
CA LEU A 106 -6.53 4.33 5.90
C LEU A 106 -6.37 2.91 6.45
N VAL A 107 -5.20 2.32 6.22
CA VAL A 107 -4.84 1.00 6.74
C VAL A 107 -3.95 1.17 7.95
N VAL A 108 -4.29 0.49 9.06
CA VAL A 108 -3.51 0.45 10.30
C VAL A 108 -3.33 -1.00 10.72
N LYS A 109 -2.10 -1.47 10.78
CA LYS A 109 -1.78 -2.87 11.12
C LYS A 109 -0.58 -2.96 12.06
N ASP A 110 -0.40 -4.09 12.71
CA ASP A 110 0.79 -4.34 13.54
C ASP A 110 2.05 -4.18 12.69
N ARG A 111 3.07 -3.53 13.27
CA ARG A 111 4.33 -3.24 12.58
C ARG A 111 4.99 -4.51 12.07
N GLY A 112 5.36 -4.53 10.78
CA GLY A 112 6.03 -5.65 10.13
C GLY A 112 5.15 -6.89 9.89
N LYS A 113 3.88 -6.91 10.33
CA LYS A 113 2.98 -8.05 10.09
C LYS A 113 2.14 -7.83 8.84
N PRO A 114 1.83 -8.89 8.09
CA PRO A 114 0.92 -8.79 6.95
C PRO A 114 -0.53 -8.58 7.39
N LEU A 115 -1.34 -8.06 6.48
CA LEU A 115 -2.80 -8.02 6.62
C LEU A 115 -3.37 -9.43 6.70
N ARG A 116 -4.40 -9.61 7.52
CA ARG A 116 -5.07 -10.90 7.72
C ARG A 116 -5.83 -11.31 6.46
N ASN A 117 -5.85 -12.62 6.20
CA ASN A 117 -6.60 -13.22 5.08
C ASN A 117 -6.24 -12.70 3.67
N ARG A 118 -5.07 -12.05 3.52
CA ARG A 118 -4.56 -11.60 2.24
C ARG A 118 -3.23 -12.31 1.96
N VAL A 119 -3.36 -13.54 1.44
CA VAL A 119 -2.20 -14.41 1.15
C VAL A 119 -2.21 -14.77 -0.31
N LYS A 120 -1.10 -14.49 -0.99
CA LYS A 120 -0.85 -14.89 -2.37
C LYS A 120 0.30 -15.89 -2.42
N ILE A 121 0.05 -17.04 -3.03
CA ILE A 121 1.11 -18.00 -3.37
C ILE A 121 1.71 -17.56 -4.70
N ILE A 122 3.04 -17.47 -4.75
CA ILE A 122 3.80 -17.06 -5.93
C ILE A 122 4.82 -18.14 -6.26
N ASP A 123 4.62 -18.79 -7.40
CA ASP A 123 5.50 -19.79 -7.97
C ASP A 123 5.41 -19.76 -9.52
N ASN A 124 6.14 -20.65 -10.19
CA ASN A 124 6.15 -20.77 -11.64
C ASN A 124 4.77 -21.16 -12.25
N THR A 125 3.86 -21.68 -11.45
CA THR A 125 2.51 -22.10 -11.91
C THR A 125 1.43 -21.06 -11.57
N THR A 126 1.69 -20.13 -10.65
CA THR A 126 0.72 -19.13 -10.17
C THR A 126 0.93 -17.74 -10.75
N GLY A 127 1.75 -17.64 -11.81
CA GLY A 127 1.95 -16.39 -12.57
C GLY A 127 3.23 -15.64 -12.27
N MET A 128 4.21 -16.24 -11.59
CA MET A 128 5.53 -15.64 -11.45
C MET A 128 6.21 -15.50 -12.81
N ILE A 129 6.81 -14.35 -13.07
CA ILE A 129 7.54 -14.03 -14.31
C ILE A 129 9.01 -13.84 -13.98
N GLY A 130 9.86 -14.64 -14.64
CA GLY A 130 11.31 -14.57 -14.46
C GLY A 130 11.77 -15.21 -13.15
N ILE A 131 12.81 -14.65 -12.55
CA ILE A 131 13.48 -15.14 -11.34
C ILE A 131 13.37 -14.05 -10.28
N PRO A 132 12.95 -14.38 -9.04
CA PRO A 132 12.92 -13.41 -7.97
C PRO A 132 14.34 -12.94 -7.59
N GLU A 133 14.47 -11.67 -7.22
CA GLU A 133 15.73 -11.03 -6.88
C GLU A 133 15.74 -10.64 -5.41
N ALA A 134 16.91 -10.80 -4.78
CA ALA A 134 17.12 -10.33 -3.41
C ALA A 134 17.21 -8.79 -3.37
N THR A 135 16.55 -8.18 -2.40
CA THR A 135 16.67 -6.76 -2.09
C THR A 135 17.23 -6.57 -0.68
N GLU A 136 17.62 -5.34 -0.33
CA GLU A 136 18.08 -5.04 1.04
C GLU A 136 17.03 -5.36 2.11
N ARG A 137 15.75 -5.36 1.78
CA ARG A 137 14.63 -5.58 2.71
C ARG A 137 13.96 -6.95 2.57
N GLY A 138 14.29 -7.72 1.53
CA GLY A 138 13.69 -9.02 1.29
C GLY A 138 13.78 -9.43 -0.17
N VAL A 139 12.68 -9.34 -0.93
CA VAL A 139 12.58 -9.86 -2.29
C VAL A 139 11.87 -8.88 -3.23
N SER A 140 12.29 -8.88 -4.49
CA SER A 140 11.56 -8.32 -5.63
C SER A 140 11.13 -9.45 -6.55
N VAL A 141 9.86 -9.45 -6.98
CA VAL A 141 9.30 -10.46 -7.87
C VAL A 141 8.28 -9.84 -8.82
N ARG A 142 8.34 -10.23 -10.10
CA ARG A 142 7.35 -9.86 -11.11
C ARG A 142 6.33 -10.98 -11.26
N ILE A 143 5.06 -10.61 -11.29
CA ILE A 143 3.96 -11.55 -11.52
C ILE A 143 3.01 -11.06 -12.62
N LEU A 144 2.21 -11.97 -13.17
CA LEU A 144 1.05 -11.59 -13.97
C LEU A 144 0.07 -10.80 -13.11
N TYR A 145 -0.60 -9.83 -13.73
CA TYR A 145 -1.61 -9.01 -13.07
C TYR A 145 -2.66 -9.86 -12.34
N ASP A 146 -2.89 -9.54 -11.10
CA ASP A 146 -3.83 -10.22 -10.23
C ASP A 146 -4.53 -9.22 -9.29
N LEU A 147 -5.85 -9.29 -9.22
CA LEU A 147 -6.68 -8.41 -8.38
C LEU A 147 -6.62 -8.71 -6.89
N GLN A 148 -6.05 -9.86 -6.50
CA GLN A 148 -5.97 -10.29 -5.09
C GLN A 148 -4.65 -9.91 -4.42
N THR A 149 -3.76 -9.29 -5.17
CA THR A 149 -2.45 -8.85 -4.67
C THR A 149 -2.56 -7.43 -4.16
N ASP A 150 -2.56 -7.27 -2.85
CA ASP A 150 -2.76 -5.97 -2.18
C ASP A 150 -1.52 -5.55 -1.40
N LEU A 151 -1.34 -4.23 -1.28
CA LEU A 151 -0.32 -3.64 -0.42
C LEU A 151 -0.52 -4.06 1.04
N GLY A 152 0.55 -4.47 1.71
CA GLY A 152 0.50 -5.02 3.07
C GLY A 152 0.03 -6.46 3.18
N GLY A 153 -0.33 -7.11 2.06
CA GLY A 153 -0.65 -8.53 2.01
C GLY A 153 0.59 -9.42 2.20
N ARG A 154 0.36 -10.71 2.43
CA ARG A 154 1.41 -11.73 2.52
C ARG A 154 1.59 -12.43 1.18
N ILE A 155 2.84 -12.66 0.81
CA ILE A 155 3.19 -13.60 -0.26
C ILE A 155 3.94 -14.78 0.33
N ASP A 156 3.62 -15.97 -0.17
CA ASP A 156 4.39 -17.19 0.06
C ASP A 156 5.07 -17.53 -1.27
N LEU A 157 6.38 -17.29 -1.34
CA LEU A 157 7.20 -17.41 -2.54
C LEU A 157 7.91 -18.74 -2.59
N THR A 158 7.87 -19.39 -3.76
CA THR A 158 8.66 -20.58 -4.07
C THR A 158 9.26 -20.43 -5.47
N SER A 159 10.58 -20.57 -5.57
CA SER A 159 11.32 -20.42 -6.81
C SER A 159 12.27 -21.58 -7.06
N GLU A 160 12.05 -22.34 -8.13
CA GLU A 160 12.95 -23.41 -8.54
C GLU A 160 14.34 -22.89 -8.95
N LEU A 161 14.40 -21.70 -9.53
CA LEU A 161 15.64 -21.10 -10.04
C LEU A 161 16.42 -20.32 -8.98
N ASN A 162 15.75 -19.89 -7.90
CA ASN A 162 16.39 -19.20 -6.79
C ASN A 162 15.77 -19.62 -5.45
N PRO A 163 15.94 -20.88 -5.01
CA PRO A 163 15.30 -21.39 -3.79
C PRO A 163 15.82 -20.74 -2.50
N ALA A 164 16.91 -19.98 -2.57
CA ALA A 164 17.41 -19.21 -1.42
C ALA A 164 16.42 -18.09 -0.99
N LEU A 165 15.53 -17.69 -1.89
CA LEU A 165 14.50 -16.68 -1.64
C LEU A 165 13.13 -17.29 -1.30
N ASP A 166 13.03 -18.62 -1.18
CA ASP A 166 11.78 -19.22 -0.72
C ASP A 166 11.41 -18.74 0.67
N GLY A 167 10.12 -18.45 0.88
CA GLY A 167 9.65 -18.01 2.17
C GLY A 167 8.40 -17.13 2.13
N SER A 168 8.06 -16.62 3.30
CA SER A 168 6.91 -15.76 3.51
C SER A 168 7.35 -14.30 3.67
N TYR A 169 6.68 -13.41 2.96
CA TYR A 169 7.02 -11.98 2.91
C TYR A 169 5.79 -11.11 3.02
N THR A 170 5.95 -9.88 3.50
CA THR A 170 4.90 -8.84 3.53
C THR A 170 5.18 -7.82 2.43
N ILE A 171 4.20 -7.59 1.57
CA ILE A 171 4.28 -6.62 0.47
C ILE A 171 4.33 -5.21 1.03
N TYR A 172 5.34 -4.42 0.63
CA TYR A 172 5.43 -3.00 0.98
C TYR A 172 5.42 -2.06 -0.23
N LYS A 173 5.54 -2.61 -1.45
CA LYS A 173 5.46 -1.84 -2.69
C LYS A 173 4.92 -2.70 -3.82
N ILE A 174 4.08 -2.12 -4.65
CA ILE A 174 3.56 -2.71 -5.88
C ILE A 174 3.65 -1.65 -6.98
N ASP A 175 4.35 -1.95 -8.05
CA ASP A 175 4.35 -1.17 -9.27
C ASP A 175 3.51 -1.90 -10.32
N PHE A 176 2.62 -1.18 -11.00
CA PHE A 176 1.74 -1.71 -12.03
C PHE A 176 2.30 -1.35 -13.40
N ASP A 177 2.57 -2.35 -14.23
CA ASP A 177 2.99 -2.20 -15.63
C ASP A 177 1.87 -2.72 -16.52
N LEU A 178 1.00 -1.82 -16.98
CA LEU A 178 -0.23 -2.14 -17.67
C LEU A 178 -0.36 -1.35 -18.98
N ALA A 179 -0.67 -2.01 -20.07
CA ALA A 179 -0.90 -1.38 -21.35
C ALA A 179 -2.25 -1.76 -21.95
N SER A 180 -3.01 -0.79 -22.46
CA SER A 180 -4.35 -1.03 -23.05
C SER A 180 -4.31 -1.68 -24.44
N ARG A 181 -3.18 -1.64 -25.13
CA ARG A 181 -3.01 -2.12 -26.51
C ARG A 181 -1.75 -2.93 -26.74
N ASP A 182 -1.03 -3.30 -25.67
CA ASP A 182 0.21 -4.04 -25.72
C ASP A 182 0.24 -5.11 -24.64
N THR A 183 1.31 -5.90 -24.62
CA THR A 183 1.44 -7.09 -23.79
C THR A 183 1.67 -6.90 -22.30
N PRO A 184 2.25 -5.81 -21.75
CA PRO A 184 2.51 -5.79 -20.32
C PRO A 184 1.19 -5.69 -19.50
N TRP A 185 0.98 -6.71 -18.69
CA TRP A 185 -0.03 -6.77 -17.64
C TRP A 185 0.62 -7.44 -16.44
N TYR A 186 1.53 -6.69 -15.80
CA TYR A 186 2.40 -7.19 -14.75
C TYR A 186 2.29 -6.36 -13.48
N LEU A 187 2.60 -7.01 -12.37
CA LEU A 187 2.89 -6.39 -11.08
C LEU A 187 4.34 -6.64 -10.72
N ASP A 188 5.07 -5.58 -10.42
CA ASP A 188 6.38 -5.65 -9.79
C ASP A 188 6.20 -5.44 -8.29
N ILE A 189 6.48 -6.47 -7.52
CA ILE A 189 6.23 -6.52 -6.08
C ILE A 189 7.57 -6.47 -5.35
N GLU A 190 7.68 -5.56 -4.37
CA GLU A 190 8.74 -5.62 -3.39
C GLU A 190 8.14 -5.98 -2.01
N ALA A 191 8.75 -6.98 -1.36
CA ALA A 191 8.26 -7.50 -0.10
C ALA A 191 9.38 -7.74 0.92
N SER A 192 9.10 -7.45 2.17
CA SER A 192 10.02 -7.68 3.29
C SER A 192 9.80 -9.07 3.90
N ARG A 193 10.89 -9.74 4.30
CA ARG A 193 10.80 -11.06 4.92
C ARG A 193 10.04 -10.97 6.24
N ASN A 194 9.11 -11.90 6.44
CA ASN A 194 8.43 -12.06 7.73
C ASN A 194 9.38 -12.79 8.70
N GLU A 195 9.53 -12.25 9.91
CA GLU A 195 10.27 -12.90 11.00
C GLU A 195 9.47 -14.06 11.61
#